data_c4b1bbbb060312e0a8e4e2630c482e4a
#
_entry.id   c4b1bbbb060312e0a8e4e2630c482e4a
#
_cell.length_a   1.000
_cell.length_b   1.000
_cell.length_c   1.000
_cell.angle_alpha   90.00
_cell.angle_beta   90.00
_cell.angle_gamma   90.00
#
_symmetry.space_group_name_H-M   'P 1'
#
loop_
_entity.id
_entity.type
_entity.pdbx_description
1 polymer ?
#
loop_
_entity_poly.entity_id
_entity_poly.type
_entity_poly.pdbx_seq_one_letter_code
_entity_poly.pdbx_strand_id
1 'polypeptide(L)' 'MPTVIIEMWAGRTEEQKATVIRGITKAFEEIGIKSEHVQVIIHEVPRSNWGIGGEQASKIFP' A
#
# COMPACT_ATOMS: atom_id res chain seq x y z
N MET A 1 -4.25 5.68 17.69
CA MET A 1 -4.64 6.01 16.33
C MET A 1 -3.59 5.49 15.35
N PRO A 2 -3.73 4.24 14.74
CA PRO A 2 -2.71 3.73 13.82
C PRO A 2 -2.78 4.40 12.45
N THR A 3 -1.59 4.68 11.91
CA THR A 3 -1.43 5.14 10.54
C THR A 3 -0.51 4.14 9.84
N VAL A 4 -0.99 3.56 8.75
CA VAL A 4 -0.24 2.55 7.99
C VAL A 4 0.16 3.17 6.67
N ILE A 5 1.43 3.07 6.34
CA ILE A 5 1.95 3.60 5.09
C ILE A 5 2.42 2.42 4.24
N ILE A 6 1.91 2.35 3.01
CA ILE A 6 2.24 1.29 2.07
C ILE A 6 3.01 1.90 0.91
N GLU A 7 4.19 1.35 0.66
CA GLU A 7 4.93 1.68 -0.55
C GLU A 7 4.70 0.55 -1.54
N MET A 8 4.20 0.88 -2.73
CA MET A 8 3.92 -0.16 -3.71
C MET A 8 4.07 0.41 -5.12
N TRP A 9 4.21 -0.50 -6.07
CA TRP A 9 4.33 -0.09 -7.46
C TRP A 9 3.03 0.49 -7.97
N ALA A 10 3.13 1.51 -8.82
CA ALA A 10 1.99 2.08 -9.50
C ALA A 10 1.36 1.06 -10.46
N GLY A 11 0.08 1.22 -10.73
CA GLY A 11 -0.63 0.39 -11.71
C GLY A 11 -1.85 -0.33 -11.17
N ARG A 12 -2.11 -0.26 -9.87
CA ARG A 12 -3.34 -0.86 -9.32
C ARG A 12 -4.52 0.07 -9.55
N THR A 13 -5.69 -0.51 -9.70
CA THR A 13 -6.90 0.27 -9.88
C THR A 13 -7.34 0.90 -8.56
N GLU A 14 -8.16 1.92 -8.66
CA GLU A 14 -8.72 2.55 -7.47
C GLU A 14 -9.47 1.53 -6.62
N GLU A 15 -10.20 0.61 -7.26
CA GLU A 15 -10.96 -0.41 -6.55
C GLU A 15 -10.04 -1.40 -5.82
N GLN A 16 -8.92 -1.78 -6.45
CA GLN A 16 -7.96 -2.67 -5.81
C GLN A 16 -7.35 -2.00 -4.58
N LYS A 17 -7.03 -0.71 -4.70
CA LYS A 17 -6.49 0.02 -3.56
C LYS A 17 -7.51 0.15 -2.44
N ALA A 18 -8.79 0.34 -2.78
CA ALA A 18 -9.85 0.38 -1.78
C ALA A 18 -9.94 -0.96 -1.03
N THR A 19 -9.77 -2.07 -1.74
CA THR A 19 -9.78 -3.40 -1.12
C THR A 19 -8.66 -3.55 -0.09
N VAL A 20 -7.46 -3.08 -0.44
CA VAL A 20 -6.32 -3.13 0.47
C VAL A 20 -6.58 -2.29 1.73
N ILE A 21 -7.10 -1.08 1.53
CA ILE A 21 -7.42 -0.19 2.65
C ILE A 21 -8.44 -0.84 3.59
N ARG A 22 -9.49 -1.45 3.03
CA ARG A 22 -10.51 -2.12 3.84
C ARG A 22 -9.93 -3.31 4.60
N GLY A 23 -9.08 -4.09 3.96
CA GLY A 23 -8.49 -5.26 4.60
C GLY A 23 -7.59 -4.90 5.77
N ILE A 24 -6.77 -3.86 5.61
CA ILE A 24 -5.90 -3.39 6.68
C ILE A 24 -6.73 -2.83 7.83
N THR A 25 -7.75 -2.05 7.52
CA THR A 25 -8.64 -1.49 8.52
C THR A 25 -9.31 -2.60 9.32
N LYS A 26 -9.78 -3.65 8.62
CA LYS A 26 -10.43 -4.78 9.28
C LYS A 26 -9.48 -5.49 10.24
N ALA A 27 -8.21 -5.63 9.86
CA ALA A 27 -7.24 -6.27 10.74
C ALA A 27 -7.11 -5.52 12.06
N PHE A 28 -7.13 -4.18 12.02
CA PHE A 28 -7.08 -3.39 13.25
C PHE A 28 -8.38 -3.46 14.04
N GLU A 29 -9.51 -3.58 13.37
CA GLU A 29 -10.78 -3.77 14.06
C GLU A 29 -10.78 -5.06 14.86
N GLU A 30 -10.11 -6.10 14.38
CA GLU A 30 -10.03 -7.39 15.06
C GLU A 30 -9.29 -7.29 16.40
N ILE A 31 -8.44 -6.31 16.58
CA ILE A 31 -7.76 -6.09 17.85
C ILE A 31 -8.40 -4.97 18.67
N GLY A 32 -9.61 -4.56 18.29
CA GLY A 32 -10.40 -3.63 19.10
C GLY A 32 -10.27 -2.16 18.76
N ILE A 33 -9.67 -1.83 17.61
CA ILE A 33 -9.53 -0.44 17.20
C ILE A 33 -10.66 -0.08 16.25
N LYS A 34 -11.34 1.02 16.51
CA LYS A 34 -12.46 1.45 15.67
C LYS A 34 -11.95 1.88 14.30
N SER A 35 -12.71 1.55 13.26
CA SER A 35 -12.31 1.86 11.88
C SER A 35 -12.03 3.34 11.66
N GLU A 36 -12.77 4.21 12.31
CA GLU A 36 -12.58 5.66 12.15
C GLU A 36 -11.23 6.16 12.67
N HIS A 37 -10.54 5.35 13.47
CA HIS A 37 -9.23 5.71 14.00
C HIS A 37 -8.08 5.15 13.16
N VAL A 38 -8.38 4.33 12.15
CA VAL A 38 -7.35 3.70 11.31
C VAL A 38 -7.15 4.53 10.06
N GLN A 39 -5.91 4.92 9.81
CA GLN A 39 -5.56 5.65 8.58
C GLN A 39 -4.60 4.79 7.77
N VAL A 40 -4.84 4.73 6.46
CA VAL A 40 -4.00 3.96 5.55
C VAL A 40 -3.63 4.88 4.40
N ILE A 41 -2.33 4.99 4.15
CA ILE A 41 -1.80 5.83 3.08
C ILE A 41 -1.06 4.92 2.10
N ILE A 42 -1.39 5.03 0.83
CA ILE A 42 -0.73 4.26 -0.22
C ILE A 42 0.12 5.22 -1.04
N HIS A 43 1.43 4.96 -1.07
CA HIS A 43 2.34 5.66 -1.96
C HIS A 43 2.55 4.79 -3.19
N GLU A 44 2.14 5.30 -4.34
CA GLU A 44 2.38 4.60 -5.60
C GLU A 44 3.67 5.10 -6.21
N VAL A 45 4.59 4.17 -6.47
CA VAL A 45 5.92 4.49 -6.97
C VAL A 45 6.07 3.83 -8.35
N PRO A 46 6.40 4.60 -9.39
CA PRO A 46 6.71 3.99 -10.69
C PRO A 46 7.88 3.02 -10.55
N ARG A 47 7.83 1.90 -11.28
CA ARG A 47 8.90 0.91 -11.19
C ARG A 47 10.25 1.46 -11.60
N SER A 48 10.28 2.49 -12.43
CA SER A 48 11.53 3.17 -12.79
C SER A 48 12.18 3.90 -11.61
N ASN A 49 11.38 4.18 -10.56
CA ASN A 49 11.87 4.85 -9.36
C ASN A 49 12.14 3.87 -8.22
N TRP A 50 12.05 2.57 -8.49
CA TRP A 50 12.20 1.53 -7.47
C TRP A 50 13.45 0.73 -7.78
N GLY A 51 14.42 0.78 -6.88
CA GLY A 51 15.69 0.10 -7.07
C GLY A 51 15.80 -1.17 -6.24
N ILE A 52 16.27 -2.24 -6.86
CA ILE A 52 16.53 -3.51 -6.18
C ILE A 52 17.93 -3.96 -6.63
N GLY A 53 18.86 -4.06 -5.66
CA GLY A 53 20.21 -4.48 -5.98
C GLY A 53 20.94 -3.59 -6.97
N GLY A 54 20.59 -2.31 -7.00
CA GLY A 54 21.22 -1.35 -7.90
C GLY A 54 20.53 -1.24 -9.27
N GLU A 55 19.49 -2.05 -9.52
CA GLU A 55 18.78 -2.01 -10.80
C GLU A 55 17.36 -1.48 -10.60
N GLN A 56 16.85 -0.83 -11.64
CA GLN A 56 15.47 -0.36 -11.64
C GLN A 56 14.51 -1.55 -11.78
N ALA A 57 13.44 -1.55 -10.97
CA ALA A 57 12.46 -2.63 -11.04
C ALA A 57 11.82 -2.71 -12.43
N SER A 58 11.69 -1.58 -13.13
CA SER A 58 11.12 -1.57 -14.49
C SER A 58 11.96 -2.38 -15.49
N LYS A 59 13.24 -2.58 -15.23
CA LYS A 59 14.12 -3.37 -16.09
C LYS A 59 14.17 -4.83 -15.68
N ILE A 60 13.98 -5.11 -14.37
CA ILE A 60 14.00 -6.47 -13.85
C ILE A 60 12.65 -7.15 -14.09
N PHE A 61 11.58 -6.40 -13.95
CA PHE A 61 10.20 -6.89 -14.10
C PHE A 61 9.48 -6.05 -15.16
N PRO A 62 9.78 -6.30 -16.44
CA PRO A 62 9.19 -5.51 -17.53
C PRO A 62 7.68 -5.77 -17.70
#